data_9c7dc3f0abd5ab4fb2b262f963ded8e7
#
_entry.id   9c7dc3f0abd5ab4fb2b262f963ded8e7
#
_cell.length_a   1.000
_cell.length_b   1.000
_cell.length_c   1.000
_cell.angle_alpha   90.00
_cell.angle_beta   90.00
_cell.angle_gamma   90.00
#
_symmetry.space_group_name_H-M   'P 1'
#
loop_
_entity.id
_entity.type
_entity.pdbx_description
1 polymer ?
#
loop_
_entity_poly.entity_id
_entity_poly.type
_entity_poly.pdbx_seq_one_letter_code
_entity_poly.pdbx_strand_id
1 'polypeptide(L)'
;MITVFAACLLVANPSQTLGQAAANTGRYRITEKSDDSLRISILTGTEAIFQADGTLALTDPRLVTVTAAGKTNLVFTASECLYDQDKKTIRSPGELSLSTGDGQMQLRGVGFFGNLAGPTLSVSSNVEAKLDKNFSRLPIGQARKKNDTPSTEPELLQITSRLFGLEPGRAVFRGSVSVVDADGTLNSDSIVIGLREDDWEVQTLRAAGSVVLHADQIKTTSEQADYDLFAGLIVLKGNPSWTMGERSGRANLLMIQRETQSVNAEGDVYMKLPADSEGEGGFLDFNTLRSATPNSGDGRPLEIRSNVFLFQSATQGKTGFARYIGAVRLARGASRMQCSFLNVDLAKGTGGVVESINAAVGVRLAQGEDQLMAQTATYDLVQKKIRFRGEPKWKLGTQSGQARSVELSPVDGVFQASGGVKMQLPRPRGDGRFLLPVDSGKAAKKEPDGEPLLVVCDSFEYRQAVNTKGLDSAIFTGNVVMSGEEGLRVQAQRVVTEIDSGEAGLVSLDAAGGLDVSTTGENTMRYAGERLVYSTSDETVRLTGEPTVEIRTWMDGEPVVALGQAAIYNLGTGWLRLTGDPVLKTAEGELRGSEVVFSPQTKRLRATGRWKMTLDPKTISKMRGRTKKQ
;
A
#
# COMPACT_ATOMS: atom_id res chain seq x y z
N MET A 1 -68.44 3.68 -1.34
CA MET A 1 -69.70 4.25 -0.81
C MET A 1 -69.35 5.60 -0.20
N ILE A 2 -69.71 6.70 -0.87
CA ILE A 2 -69.44 8.07 -0.45
C ILE A 2 -70.54 8.47 0.53
N THR A 3 -70.23 8.76 1.76
CA THR A 3 -71.16 9.32 2.71
C THR A 3 -70.79 10.80 2.94
N VAL A 4 -71.47 11.68 2.18
CA VAL A 4 -71.42 13.13 2.40
C VAL A 4 -72.41 13.47 3.50
N PHE A 5 -71.97 13.75 4.73
CA PHE A 5 -72.85 14.35 5.73
C PHE A 5 -72.78 15.88 5.59
N ALA A 6 -73.62 16.41 4.72
CA ALA A 6 -73.98 17.81 4.78
C ALA A 6 -75.16 17.95 5.75
N ALA A 7 -74.90 18.57 6.88
CA ALA A 7 -76.02 18.96 7.76
C ALA A 7 -76.70 20.19 7.18
N CYS A 8 -77.55 19.97 6.19
CA CYS A 8 -78.74 20.78 5.85
C CYS A 8 -79.46 20.13 4.70
N LEU A 9 -80.63 19.57 5.01
CA LEU A 9 -81.67 19.21 4.02
C LEU A 9 -82.06 20.44 3.21
N LEU A 10 -81.86 20.38 1.89
CA LEU A 10 -82.67 21.15 0.97
C LEU A 10 -83.06 20.19 -0.19
N VAL A 11 -84.31 19.78 -0.15
CA VAL A 11 -84.99 19.15 -1.25
C VAL A 11 -85.12 20.18 -2.38
N ALA A 12 -84.42 19.98 -3.49
CA ALA A 12 -84.62 20.77 -4.69
C ALA A 12 -85.26 19.92 -5.75
N ASN A 13 -86.47 20.32 -6.17
CA ASN A 13 -87.16 19.84 -7.34
C ASN A 13 -86.34 20.06 -8.63
N PRO A 14 -86.40 19.09 -9.60
CA PRO A 14 -85.66 19.24 -10.84
C PRO A 14 -86.55 19.94 -11.89
N SER A 15 -86.51 21.25 -11.94
CA SER A 15 -86.85 22.03 -13.12
C SER A 15 -86.79 23.54 -12.77
N GLN A 16 -85.59 24.14 -12.95
CA GLN A 16 -85.48 25.53 -13.36
C GLN A 16 -84.02 25.84 -13.78
N THR A 17 -83.95 26.32 -14.98
CA THR A 17 -82.95 27.08 -15.72
C THR A 17 -81.86 27.75 -14.94
N LEU A 18 -80.61 27.57 -15.45
CA LEU A 18 -79.40 28.28 -15.26
C LEU A 18 -79.53 29.69 -14.68
N GLY A 19 -79.19 29.82 -13.45
CA GLY A 19 -78.77 31.04 -12.78
C GLY A 19 -77.65 30.69 -11.86
N GLN A 20 -76.42 31.20 -12.08
CA GLN A 20 -75.24 31.03 -11.24
C GLN A 20 -75.56 31.48 -9.82
N ALA A 21 -75.85 30.58 -8.92
CA ALA A 21 -75.73 30.84 -7.50
C ALA A 21 -74.76 29.78 -6.94
N ALA A 22 -73.54 30.18 -6.62
CA ALA A 22 -72.68 29.34 -5.85
C ALA A 22 -73.36 29.07 -4.51
N ALA A 23 -73.72 27.79 -4.24
CA ALA A 23 -74.23 27.41 -2.95
C ALA A 23 -73.10 27.29 -1.97
N ASN A 24 -73.03 28.23 -1.02
CA ASN A 24 -72.07 28.20 0.10
C ASN A 24 -72.57 27.16 1.12
N THR A 25 -71.81 26.06 1.30
CA THR A 25 -72.24 24.92 2.15
C THR A 25 -71.64 24.95 3.57
N GLY A 26 -71.04 26.05 4.05
CA GLY A 26 -70.45 26.12 5.37
C GLY A 26 -69.35 25.04 5.64
N ARG A 27 -69.14 24.62 6.88
CA ARG A 27 -68.18 23.54 7.23
C ARG A 27 -68.54 22.25 6.53
N TYR A 28 -67.56 21.63 5.86
CA TYR A 28 -67.72 20.40 5.11
C TYR A 28 -66.92 19.22 5.68
N ARG A 29 -67.35 18.00 5.36
CA ARG A 29 -66.62 16.75 5.61
C ARG A 29 -66.88 15.77 4.47
N ILE A 30 -65.81 15.38 3.80
CA ILE A 30 -65.79 14.40 2.73
C ILE A 30 -65.00 13.19 3.21
N THR A 31 -65.50 11.97 3.02
CA THR A 31 -64.81 10.75 3.43
C THR A 31 -64.68 9.82 2.23
N GLU A 32 -63.42 9.50 1.88
CA GLU A 32 -63.04 8.59 0.81
C GLU A 32 -62.34 7.37 1.37
N LYS A 33 -62.64 6.20 0.84
CA LYS A 33 -61.88 4.98 1.10
C LYS A 33 -60.90 4.74 -0.04
N SER A 34 -59.68 4.31 0.28
CA SER A 34 -58.73 3.85 -0.72
C SER A 34 -59.27 2.58 -1.42
N ASP A 35 -58.82 2.34 -2.65
CA ASP A 35 -59.27 1.20 -3.47
C ASP A 35 -58.91 -0.15 -2.81
N ASP A 36 -57.83 -0.22 -2.04
CA ASP A 36 -57.41 -1.38 -1.24
C ASP A 36 -58.21 -1.54 0.09
N SER A 37 -59.07 -0.56 0.43
CA SER A 37 -59.85 -0.49 1.67
C SER A 37 -58.99 -0.42 2.97
N LEU A 38 -57.70 -0.26 2.88
CA LEU A 38 -56.78 -0.22 4.01
C LEU A 38 -56.69 1.17 4.67
N ARG A 39 -57.12 2.22 3.96
CA ARG A 39 -57.03 3.61 4.42
C ARG A 39 -58.35 4.36 4.20
N ILE A 40 -58.60 5.31 5.10
CA ILE A 40 -59.75 6.22 4.99
C ILE A 40 -59.19 7.63 4.96
N SER A 41 -59.52 8.40 3.93
CA SER A 41 -59.19 9.81 3.77
C SER A 41 -60.39 10.66 4.21
N ILE A 42 -60.16 11.55 5.19
CA ILE A 42 -61.19 12.45 5.71
C ILE A 42 -60.74 13.89 5.39
N LEU A 43 -61.47 14.54 4.49
CA LEU A 43 -61.25 15.93 4.07
C LEU A 43 -62.27 16.83 4.75
N THR A 44 -61.82 17.83 5.51
CA THR A 44 -62.63 18.80 6.25
C THR A 44 -62.12 20.20 5.96
N GLY A 45 -62.99 21.21 6.17
CA GLY A 45 -62.60 22.64 6.05
C GLY A 45 -63.72 23.58 6.40
N THR A 46 -63.54 24.88 6.15
CA THR A 46 -64.44 25.94 6.57
C THR A 46 -65.53 26.26 5.58
N GLU A 47 -65.24 26.11 4.28
CA GLU A 47 -66.21 26.43 3.19
C GLU A 47 -66.00 25.53 1.98
N ALA A 48 -67.09 25.14 1.30
CA ALA A 48 -67.07 24.42 0.07
C ALA A 48 -68.03 25.08 -0.95
N ILE A 49 -67.54 25.43 -2.13
CA ILE A 49 -68.28 26.09 -3.18
C ILE A 49 -68.23 25.21 -4.45
N PHE A 50 -69.44 24.82 -4.94
CA PHE A 50 -69.54 24.11 -6.22
C PHE A 50 -69.18 25.03 -7.37
N GLN A 51 -68.32 24.55 -8.25
CA GLN A 51 -67.90 25.25 -9.46
C GLN A 51 -68.73 24.75 -10.68
N ALA A 52 -68.80 25.53 -11.72
CA ALA A 52 -69.54 25.21 -12.94
C ALA A 52 -69.00 23.99 -13.70
N ASP A 53 -67.74 23.63 -13.47
CA ASP A 53 -67.05 22.44 -14.02
C ASP A 53 -67.27 21.16 -13.22
N GLY A 54 -68.08 21.20 -12.17
CA GLY A 54 -68.35 20.04 -11.30
C GLY A 54 -67.34 19.83 -10.18
N THR A 55 -66.37 20.70 -10.03
CA THR A 55 -65.39 20.65 -8.92
C THR A 55 -65.91 21.42 -7.71
N LEU A 56 -65.35 21.12 -6.52
CA LEU A 56 -65.56 21.87 -5.29
C LEU A 56 -64.36 22.73 -4.98
N ALA A 57 -64.55 24.05 -4.89
CA ALA A 57 -63.54 24.94 -4.30
C ALA A 57 -63.65 24.87 -2.77
N LEU A 58 -62.58 24.47 -2.12
CA LEU A 58 -62.52 24.20 -0.68
C LEU A 58 -61.59 25.23 -0.02
N THR A 59 -62.07 25.85 1.06
CA THR A 59 -61.31 26.77 1.90
C THR A 59 -60.81 26.06 3.16
N ASP A 60 -59.58 26.34 3.59
CA ASP A 60 -58.89 25.73 4.72
C ASP A 60 -58.99 24.18 4.72
N PRO A 61 -58.68 23.51 3.62
CA PRO A 61 -58.78 22.04 3.55
C PRO A 61 -57.78 21.39 4.51
N ARG A 62 -58.30 20.46 5.34
CA ARG A 62 -57.52 19.58 6.18
C ARG A 62 -57.87 18.13 5.84
N LEU A 63 -56.94 17.42 5.20
CA LEU A 63 -57.03 16.02 4.90
C LEU A 63 -56.33 15.19 5.97
N VAL A 64 -57.01 14.23 6.54
CA VAL A 64 -56.46 13.25 7.48
C VAL A 64 -56.62 11.88 6.89
N THR A 65 -55.54 11.13 6.68
CA THR A 65 -55.59 9.71 6.33
C THR A 65 -55.47 8.86 7.58
N VAL A 66 -56.33 7.84 7.71
CA VAL A 66 -56.36 6.94 8.86
C VAL A 66 -56.20 5.51 8.37
N THR A 67 -55.39 4.72 9.06
CA THR A 67 -55.25 3.28 8.78
C THR A 67 -56.55 2.52 9.15
N ALA A 68 -56.70 1.27 8.70
CA ALA A 68 -57.80 0.40 9.10
C ALA A 68 -57.92 0.21 10.63
N ALA A 69 -56.81 0.33 11.36
CA ALA A 69 -56.74 0.28 12.82
C ALA A 69 -57.10 1.61 13.50
N GLY A 70 -57.51 2.64 12.75
CA GLY A 70 -57.90 3.95 13.31
C GLY A 70 -56.74 4.89 13.66
N LYS A 71 -55.49 4.53 13.39
CA LYS A 71 -54.33 5.37 13.64
C LYS A 71 -54.18 6.42 12.54
N THR A 72 -53.98 7.71 12.94
CA THR A 72 -53.67 8.78 11.98
C THR A 72 -52.34 8.48 11.28
N ASN A 73 -52.38 8.49 9.95
CA ASN A 73 -51.24 8.19 9.11
C ASN A 73 -50.60 9.48 8.57
N LEU A 74 -51.38 10.31 7.86
CA LEU A 74 -50.94 11.58 7.32
C LEU A 74 -51.95 12.68 7.64
N VAL A 75 -51.46 13.88 7.87
CA VAL A 75 -52.24 15.11 7.99
C VAL A 75 -51.72 16.10 6.95
N PHE A 76 -52.61 16.54 6.07
CA PHE A 76 -52.37 17.52 5.05
C PHE A 76 -53.22 18.76 5.32
N THR A 77 -52.67 19.96 5.12
CA THR A 77 -53.38 21.25 5.22
C THR A 77 -52.95 22.17 4.09
N ALA A 78 -53.88 23.01 3.61
CA ALA A 78 -53.63 24.06 2.65
C ALA A 78 -54.57 25.23 2.94
N SER A 79 -54.37 26.40 2.33
CA SER A 79 -55.27 27.54 2.41
C SER A 79 -56.53 27.31 1.55
N GLU A 80 -56.36 26.72 0.37
CA GLU A 80 -57.41 26.44 -0.59
C GLU A 80 -57.08 25.23 -1.47
N CYS A 81 -58.08 24.55 -1.99
CA CYS A 81 -57.90 23.55 -3.05
C CYS A 81 -59.17 23.33 -3.86
N LEU A 82 -59.01 22.79 -5.05
CA LEU A 82 -60.08 22.26 -5.89
C LEU A 82 -60.18 20.75 -5.69
N TYR A 83 -61.34 20.24 -5.34
CA TYR A 83 -61.65 18.81 -5.25
C TYR A 83 -62.55 18.36 -6.39
N ASP A 84 -62.09 17.37 -7.14
CA ASP A 84 -62.88 16.71 -8.20
C ASP A 84 -63.45 15.40 -7.62
N GLN A 85 -64.76 15.34 -7.45
CA GLN A 85 -65.44 14.17 -6.83
C GLN A 85 -65.39 12.93 -7.72
N ASP A 86 -65.50 13.10 -9.03
CA ASP A 86 -65.53 11.97 -9.96
C ASP A 86 -64.17 11.29 -10.07
N LYS A 87 -63.10 12.12 -10.09
CA LYS A 87 -61.72 11.64 -10.16
C LYS A 87 -61.08 11.39 -8.79
N LYS A 88 -61.77 11.81 -7.70
CA LYS A 88 -61.24 11.77 -6.31
C LYS A 88 -59.89 12.47 -6.18
N THR A 89 -59.68 13.60 -6.84
CA THR A 89 -58.43 14.34 -6.86
C THR A 89 -58.55 15.69 -6.22
N ILE A 90 -57.45 16.15 -5.57
CA ILE A 90 -57.28 17.49 -4.99
C ILE A 90 -56.15 18.22 -5.70
N ARG A 91 -56.30 19.51 -5.94
CA ARG A 91 -55.23 20.34 -6.53
C ARG A 91 -55.29 21.78 -6.05
N SER A 92 -54.13 22.43 -5.91
CA SER A 92 -54.02 23.87 -5.67
C SER A 92 -52.68 24.41 -6.19
N PRO A 93 -52.61 25.65 -6.68
CA PRO A 93 -51.35 26.34 -6.92
C PRO A 93 -50.71 26.92 -5.63
N GLY A 94 -51.46 26.92 -4.50
CA GLY A 94 -51.09 27.52 -3.24
C GLY A 94 -50.15 26.67 -2.40
N GLU A 95 -49.84 27.17 -1.20
CA GLU A 95 -49.00 26.49 -0.23
C GLU A 95 -49.69 25.29 0.42
N LEU A 96 -48.89 24.29 0.76
CA LEU A 96 -49.36 23.13 1.54
C LEU A 96 -48.41 22.83 2.68
N SER A 97 -48.96 22.16 3.71
CA SER A 97 -48.21 21.50 4.75
C SER A 97 -48.67 20.08 4.91
N LEU A 98 -47.74 19.14 4.96
CA LEU A 98 -47.96 17.69 5.19
C LEU A 98 -47.22 17.27 6.44
N SER A 99 -47.81 16.44 7.28
CA SER A 99 -47.11 15.80 8.39
C SER A 99 -47.55 14.36 8.58
N THR A 100 -46.66 13.48 9.07
CA THR A 100 -47.04 12.16 9.56
C THR A 100 -47.86 12.29 10.85
N GLY A 101 -48.72 11.31 11.16
CA GLY A 101 -49.57 11.34 12.35
C GLY A 101 -48.82 11.36 13.68
N ASP A 102 -47.57 10.88 13.69
CA ASP A 102 -46.65 10.92 14.80
C ASP A 102 -45.74 12.17 14.84
N GLY A 103 -45.83 13.04 13.82
CA GLY A 103 -45.08 14.26 13.68
C GLY A 103 -43.60 14.08 13.29
N GLN A 104 -43.16 12.84 13.00
CA GLN A 104 -41.75 12.56 12.67
C GLN A 104 -41.32 13.12 11.31
N MET A 105 -42.25 13.33 10.41
CA MET A 105 -42.03 13.98 9.11
C MET A 105 -42.92 15.20 8.97
N GLN A 106 -42.35 16.32 8.55
CA GLN A 106 -43.08 17.53 8.18
C GLN A 106 -42.58 17.96 6.79
N LEU A 107 -43.51 18.31 5.88
CA LEU A 107 -43.16 18.79 4.55
C LEU A 107 -44.01 20.03 4.23
N ARG A 108 -43.36 21.01 3.61
CA ARG A 108 -44.00 22.22 3.05
C ARG A 108 -43.64 22.33 1.58
N GLY A 109 -44.47 22.99 0.81
CA GLY A 109 -44.23 23.25 -0.59
C GLY A 109 -45.33 24.10 -1.23
N VAL A 110 -45.20 24.36 -2.52
CA VAL A 110 -46.10 25.20 -3.30
C VAL A 110 -46.57 24.46 -4.54
N GLY A 111 -47.87 24.51 -4.78
CA GLY A 111 -48.54 23.82 -5.88
C GLY A 111 -48.61 22.30 -5.64
N PHE A 112 -49.79 21.75 -5.55
CA PHE A 112 -49.94 20.32 -5.32
C PHE A 112 -51.06 19.69 -6.17
N PHE A 113 -50.87 18.39 -6.37
CA PHE A 113 -51.89 17.51 -6.93
C PHE A 113 -51.89 16.19 -6.16
N GLY A 114 -53.06 15.76 -5.68
CA GLY A 114 -53.20 14.52 -4.92
C GLY A 114 -54.38 13.67 -5.41
N ASN A 115 -54.25 12.35 -5.30
CA ASN A 115 -55.32 11.40 -5.54
C ASN A 115 -55.69 10.72 -4.21
N LEU A 116 -56.97 10.76 -3.82
CA LEU A 116 -57.48 10.22 -2.56
C LEU A 116 -57.82 8.72 -2.64
N ALA A 117 -58.06 8.19 -3.83
CA ALA A 117 -58.34 6.77 -4.05
C ALA A 117 -57.08 5.91 -4.04
N GLY A 118 -56.00 6.36 -4.70
CA GLY A 118 -54.69 5.75 -4.59
C GLY A 118 -53.77 6.79 -3.94
N PRO A 119 -53.48 6.76 -2.64
CA PRO A 119 -52.94 7.87 -1.88
C PRO A 119 -51.57 8.36 -2.44
N THR A 120 -51.65 9.19 -3.48
CA THR A 120 -50.53 9.83 -4.13
C THR A 120 -50.61 11.33 -3.95
N LEU A 121 -49.46 11.97 -3.76
CA LEU A 121 -49.34 13.43 -3.67
C LEU A 121 -48.10 13.86 -4.46
N SER A 122 -48.26 14.89 -5.27
CA SER A 122 -47.15 15.59 -5.90
C SER A 122 -47.12 17.06 -5.50
N VAL A 123 -45.93 17.61 -5.29
CA VAL A 123 -45.67 19.01 -4.97
C VAL A 123 -44.78 19.60 -6.03
N SER A 124 -45.17 20.76 -6.57
CA SER A 124 -44.61 21.30 -7.82
C SER A 124 -43.39 22.24 -7.60
N SER A 125 -43.23 22.81 -6.41
CA SER A 125 -42.10 23.73 -6.15
C SER A 125 -41.86 23.97 -4.65
N ASN A 126 -40.66 24.50 -4.36
CA ASN A 126 -40.26 24.97 -3.04
C ASN A 126 -40.46 23.94 -1.92
N VAL A 127 -40.03 22.72 -2.17
CA VAL A 127 -40.21 21.63 -1.22
C VAL A 127 -39.16 21.74 -0.11
N GLU A 128 -39.65 21.77 1.13
CA GLU A 128 -38.86 21.67 2.35
C GLU A 128 -39.47 20.57 3.22
N ALA A 129 -38.66 19.54 3.53
CA ALA A 129 -39.05 18.47 4.45
C ALA A 129 -38.13 18.42 5.66
N LYS A 130 -38.72 18.17 6.83
CA LYS A 130 -38.00 17.95 8.09
C LYS A 130 -38.37 16.55 8.60
N LEU A 131 -37.34 15.76 8.88
CA LEU A 131 -37.47 14.39 9.36
C LEU A 131 -36.79 14.26 10.72
N ASP A 132 -37.40 13.55 11.67
CA ASP A 132 -36.75 13.24 12.95
C ASP A 132 -35.51 12.37 12.73
N LYS A 133 -34.43 12.60 13.49
CA LYS A 133 -33.13 11.93 13.34
C LYS A 133 -33.17 10.41 13.60
N ASN A 134 -34.17 9.90 14.29
CA ASN A 134 -34.39 8.45 14.34
C ASN A 134 -34.60 7.82 12.97
N PHE A 135 -34.95 8.66 11.98
CA PHE A 135 -35.13 8.29 10.58
C PHE A 135 -33.83 8.23 9.76
N SER A 136 -32.78 8.95 10.17
CA SER A 136 -31.63 9.07 9.29
C SER A 136 -30.38 9.44 10.06
N ARG A 137 -29.66 8.46 10.48
CA ARG A 137 -28.23 8.69 10.65
C ARG A 137 -27.61 8.64 9.27
N LEU A 138 -27.33 9.79 8.65
CA LEU A 138 -26.46 9.82 7.50
C LEU A 138 -25.15 9.13 7.88
N PRO A 139 -24.65 8.23 7.03
CA PRO A 139 -23.62 7.26 7.42
C PRO A 139 -22.19 7.81 7.52
N ILE A 140 -21.99 9.12 7.65
CA ILE A 140 -20.72 9.77 7.37
C ILE A 140 -20.22 10.61 8.53
N GLY A 141 -20.42 10.21 9.71
CA GLY A 141 -19.71 10.73 10.89
C GLY A 141 -18.99 9.57 11.57
N GLN A 142 -17.83 9.81 12.14
CA GLN A 142 -17.25 8.87 13.09
C GLN A 142 -18.30 8.60 14.17
N ALA A 143 -18.50 7.35 14.57
CA ALA A 143 -19.36 7.00 15.67
C ALA A 143 -19.02 7.93 16.84
N ARG A 144 -19.95 8.82 17.21
CA ARG A 144 -19.78 9.74 18.34
C ARG A 144 -19.18 8.98 19.52
N LYS A 145 -18.09 9.48 20.06
CA LYS A 145 -17.53 8.97 21.31
C LYS A 145 -18.67 8.99 22.35
N LYS A 146 -18.89 7.89 23.01
CA LYS A 146 -19.95 7.60 23.99
C LYS A 146 -20.03 8.57 25.17
N ASN A 147 -19.32 9.69 25.15
CA ASN A 147 -19.20 10.68 26.24
C ASN A 147 -19.86 12.04 25.97
N ASP A 148 -20.53 12.21 24.79
CA ASP A 148 -21.26 13.45 24.56
C ASP A 148 -22.61 13.37 25.26
N THR A 149 -22.84 14.32 26.16
CA THR A 149 -24.13 14.55 26.87
C THR A 149 -25.26 14.59 25.82
N PRO A 150 -26.37 13.84 25.98
CA PRO A 150 -27.47 13.88 25.05
C PRO A 150 -28.00 15.30 24.94
N SER A 151 -27.94 15.89 23.75
CA SER A 151 -28.60 17.16 23.46
C SER A 151 -30.10 16.96 23.58
N THR A 152 -30.76 17.86 24.30
CA THR A 152 -32.21 17.82 24.59
C THR A 152 -33.04 18.25 23.36
N GLU A 153 -32.44 18.71 22.27
CA GLU A 153 -33.15 19.12 21.07
C GLU A 153 -33.19 17.96 20.04
N PRO A 154 -34.35 17.70 19.42
CA PRO A 154 -34.45 16.69 18.35
C PRO A 154 -33.58 17.14 17.20
N GLU A 155 -32.59 16.33 16.85
CA GLU A 155 -31.77 16.57 15.68
C GLU A 155 -32.61 16.22 14.44
N LEU A 156 -32.92 17.24 13.64
CA LEU A 156 -33.77 17.13 12.46
C LEU A 156 -32.93 17.04 11.18
N LEU A 157 -33.25 16.10 10.32
CA LEU A 157 -32.78 16.07 8.95
C LEU A 157 -33.63 17.01 8.11
N GLN A 158 -33.01 17.92 7.39
CA GLN A 158 -33.69 18.83 6.45
C GLN A 158 -33.44 18.41 5.00
N ILE A 159 -34.51 18.24 4.22
CA ILE A 159 -34.44 17.96 2.80
C ILE A 159 -35.08 19.13 2.04
N THR A 160 -34.36 19.67 1.09
CA THR A 160 -34.88 20.67 0.14
C THR A 160 -34.83 20.13 -1.27
N SER A 161 -35.85 20.45 -2.09
CA SER A 161 -35.89 20.06 -3.50
C SER A 161 -36.86 20.96 -4.29
N ARG A 162 -36.81 20.86 -5.61
CA ARG A 162 -37.80 21.54 -6.44
C ARG A 162 -39.13 20.80 -6.47
N LEU A 163 -39.12 19.49 -6.56
CA LEU A 163 -40.29 18.64 -6.73
C LEU A 163 -40.33 17.55 -5.67
N PHE A 164 -41.54 17.17 -5.26
CA PHE A 164 -41.77 16.03 -4.39
C PHE A 164 -42.90 15.16 -4.93
N GLY A 165 -42.76 13.87 -4.77
CA GLY A 165 -43.81 12.88 -5.04
C GLY A 165 -43.92 11.87 -3.91
N LEU A 166 -45.13 11.60 -3.45
CA LEU A 166 -45.44 10.55 -2.50
C LEU A 166 -46.31 9.52 -3.15
N GLU A 167 -45.91 8.27 -3.08
CA GLU A 167 -46.62 7.10 -3.59
C GLU A 167 -46.60 6.01 -2.51
N PRO A 168 -47.48 5.00 -2.57
CA PRO A 168 -47.40 3.88 -1.65
C PRO A 168 -45.99 3.27 -1.65
N GLY A 169 -45.39 3.13 -0.46
CA GLY A 169 -44.06 2.56 -0.27
C GLY A 169 -42.89 3.44 -0.68
N ARG A 170 -43.08 4.67 -1.21
CA ARG A 170 -41.95 5.54 -1.56
C ARG A 170 -42.25 7.04 -1.56
N ALA A 171 -41.22 7.81 -1.17
CA ALA A 171 -41.19 9.26 -1.34
C ALA A 171 -40.04 9.64 -2.31
N VAL A 172 -40.28 10.56 -3.22
CA VAL A 172 -39.37 10.94 -4.29
C VAL A 172 -39.14 12.45 -4.28
N PHE A 173 -37.89 12.88 -4.09
CA PHE A 173 -37.46 14.26 -4.19
C PHE A 173 -36.71 14.43 -5.52
N ARG A 174 -36.96 15.49 -6.28
CA ARG A 174 -36.28 15.75 -7.56
C ARG A 174 -35.95 17.22 -7.74
N GLY A 175 -34.84 17.46 -8.45
CA GLY A 175 -34.37 18.79 -8.86
C GLY A 175 -33.58 19.47 -7.76
N SER A 176 -32.25 19.38 -7.84
CA SER A 176 -31.29 19.96 -6.90
C SER A 176 -31.61 19.62 -5.45
N VAL A 177 -31.68 18.31 -5.17
CA VAL A 177 -32.01 17.82 -3.83
C VAL A 177 -30.80 18.03 -2.91
N SER A 178 -31.05 18.69 -1.77
CA SER A 178 -30.08 18.87 -0.71
C SER A 178 -30.63 18.29 0.58
N VAL A 179 -29.85 17.42 1.21
CA VAL A 179 -30.12 16.86 2.54
C VAL A 179 -29.06 17.36 3.49
N VAL A 180 -29.49 17.94 4.60
CA VAL A 180 -28.60 18.54 5.60
C VAL A 180 -28.94 17.98 6.97
N ASP A 181 -27.97 17.51 7.71
CA ASP A 181 -28.07 17.23 9.14
C ASP A 181 -26.86 17.79 9.91
N ALA A 182 -26.78 17.52 11.21
CA ALA A 182 -25.66 17.97 12.04
C ALA A 182 -24.31 17.35 11.65
N ASP A 183 -24.32 16.19 10.98
CA ASP A 183 -23.12 15.41 10.66
C ASP A 183 -22.63 15.64 9.22
N GLY A 184 -23.47 16.25 8.35
CA GLY A 184 -23.04 16.51 6.99
C GLY A 184 -24.13 16.92 6.00
N THR A 185 -23.77 16.90 4.71
CA THR A 185 -24.66 17.25 3.60
C THR A 185 -24.59 16.20 2.49
N LEU A 186 -25.76 15.89 1.90
CA LEU A 186 -25.88 15.06 0.71
C LEU A 186 -26.61 15.86 -0.38
N ASN A 187 -25.96 16.09 -1.52
CA ASN A 187 -26.56 16.73 -2.68
C ASN A 187 -26.67 15.74 -3.84
N SER A 188 -27.79 15.81 -4.59
CA SER A 188 -28.02 14.97 -5.76
C SER A 188 -29.12 15.56 -6.68
N ASP A 189 -29.30 15.00 -7.87
CA ASP A 189 -30.40 15.42 -8.75
C ASP A 189 -31.74 14.85 -8.28
N SER A 190 -31.73 13.67 -7.67
CA SER A 190 -32.92 13.02 -7.12
C SER A 190 -32.61 12.12 -5.93
N ILE A 191 -33.56 12.04 -5.01
CA ILE A 191 -33.56 11.08 -3.89
C ILE A 191 -34.87 10.33 -3.86
N VAL A 192 -34.77 9.01 -3.78
CA VAL A 192 -35.91 8.10 -3.55
C VAL A 192 -35.73 7.48 -2.17
N ILE A 193 -36.73 7.66 -1.32
CA ILE A 193 -36.80 7.06 0.01
C ILE A 193 -37.81 5.90 -0.08
N GLY A 194 -37.36 4.69 0.19
CA GLY A 194 -38.20 3.52 0.34
C GLY A 194 -38.82 3.50 1.74
N LEU A 195 -40.15 3.40 1.81
CA LEU A 195 -40.92 3.47 3.02
C LEU A 195 -41.66 2.15 3.24
N ARG A 196 -41.77 1.72 4.48
CA ARG A 196 -42.69 0.62 4.81
C ARG A 196 -44.12 1.11 4.74
N GLU A 197 -45.01 0.37 4.09
CA GLU A 197 -46.37 0.83 3.79
C GLU A 197 -47.24 1.01 5.03
N ASP A 198 -47.01 0.23 6.09
CA ASP A 198 -47.83 0.22 7.29
C ASP A 198 -47.64 1.44 8.19
N ASP A 199 -46.39 1.90 8.35
CA ASP A 199 -46.03 2.94 9.34
C ASP A 199 -45.11 4.03 8.80
N TRP A 200 -44.78 3.98 7.50
CA TRP A 200 -43.93 4.93 6.80
C TRP A 200 -42.48 4.94 7.29
N GLU A 201 -42.02 3.88 7.99
CA GLU A 201 -40.64 3.78 8.41
C GLU A 201 -39.70 3.72 7.20
N VAL A 202 -38.67 4.52 7.23
CA VAL A 202 -37.65 4.55 6.16
C VAL A 202 -36.81 3.28 6.18
N GLN A 203 -36.78 2.59 5.07
CA GLN A 203 -35.98 1.36 4.89
C GLN A 203 -34.74 1.59 4.05
N THR A 204 -34.88 2.32 2.94
CA THR A 204 -33.79 2.56 1.99
C THR A 204 -33.79 4.02 1.55
N LEU A 205 -32.60 4.50 1.18
CA LEU A 205 -32.42 5.78 0.50
C LEU A 205 -31.58 5.55 -0.74
N ARG A 206 -32.03 6.05 -1.86
CA ARG A 206 -31.29 6.06 -3.12
C ARG A 206 -31.16 7.48 -3.62
N ALA A 207 -29.92 8.00 -3.69
CA ALA A 207 -29.59 9.25 -4.35
C ALA A 207 -29.04 8.95 -5.75
N ALA A 208 -29.42 9.73 -6.74
CA ALA A 208 -28.96 9.57 -8.12
C ALA A 208 -28.77 10.91 -8.81
N GLY A 209 -27.75 10.95 -9.68
CA GLY A 209 -27.32 12.12 -10.44
C GLY A 209 -26.46 13.06 -9.61
N SER A 210 -25.20 13.23 -10.01
CA SER A 210 -24.24 14.19 -9.39
C SER A 210 -24.19 14.10 -7.85
N VAL A 211 -24.15 12.89 -7.31
CA VAL A 211 -24.16 12.68 -5.86
C VAL A 211 -22.89 13.23 -5.25
N VAL A 212 -23.03 14.16 -4.30
CA VAL A 212 -21.93 14.72 -3.51
C VAL A 212 -22.30 14.64 -2.05
N LEU A 213 -21.43 14.01 -1.28
CA LEU A 213 -21.61 13.80 0.13
C LEU A 213 -20.43 14.43 0.89
N HIS A 214 -20.75 15.28 1.84
CA HIS A 214 -19.80 15.94 2.73
C HIS A 214 -20.11 15.55 4.17
N ALA A 215 -19.11 15.04 4.90
CA ALA A 215 -19.23 14.83 6.33
C ALA A 215 -17.85 14.99 6.99
N ASP A 216 -17.75 15.83 7.99
CA ASP A 216 -16.49 16.23 8.61
C ASP A 216 -15.43 16.64 7.58
N GLN A 217 -14.32 15.90 7.53
CA GLN A 217 -13.23 16.13 6.58
C GLN A 217 -13.34 15.26 5.31
N ILE A 218 -14.40 14.45 5.20
CA ILE A 218 -14.60 13.52 4.09
C ILE A 218 -15.55 14.15 3.07
N LYS A 219 -15.12 14.16 1.82
CA LYS A 219 -15.97 14.46 0.67
C LYS A 219 -15.97 13.26 -0.24
N THR A 220 -17.16 12.77 -0.64
CA THR A 220 -17.29 11.75 -1.67
C THR A 220 -18.15 12.25 -2.82
N THR A 221 -17.86 11.74 -4.03
CA THR A 221 -18.67 11.98 -5.22
C THR A 221 -18.97 10.66 -5.90
N SER A 222 -20.16 10.53 -6.51
CA SER A 222 -20.57 9.34 -7.28
C SER A 222 -21.73 9.69 -8.21
N GLU A 223 -22.10 8.79 -9.11
CA GLU A 223 -23.34 8.94 -9.91
C GLU A 223 -24.58 8.48 -9.13
N GLN A 224 -24.40 7.49 -8.25
CA GLN A 224 -25.47 6.92 -7.44
C GLN A 224 -24.94 6.53 -6.05
N ALA A 225 -25.78 6.72 -5.04
CA ALA A 225 -25.59 6.23 -3.69
C ALA A 225 -26.85 5.49 -3.22
N ASP A 226 -26.70 4.21 -2.88
CA ASP A 226 -27.74 3.39 -2.27
C ASP A 226 -27.39 3.19 -0.79
N TYR A 227 -28.34 3.46 0.09
CA TYR A 227 -28.21 3.22 1.53
C TYR A 227 -29.32 2.32 2.02
N ASP A 228 -28.96 1.16 2.56
CA ASP A 228 -29.81 0.26 3.30
C ASP A 228 -29.66 0.58 4.80
N LEU A 229 -30.72 1.15 5.39
CA LEU A 229 -30.69 1.58 6.79
C LEU A 229 -30.63 0.38 7.75
N PHE A 230 -31.31 -0.70 7.38
CA PHE A 230 -31.36 -1.89 8.23
C PHE A 230 -30.03 -2.63 8.24
N ALA A 231 -29.44 -2.80 7.07
CA ALA A 231 -28.12 -3.43 6.94
C ALA A 231 -26.96 -2.50 7.34
N GLY A 232 -27.19 -1.18 7.47
CA GLY A 232 -26.14 -0.19 7.69
C GLY A 232 -25.13 -0.11 6.54
N LEU A 233 -25.54 -0.48 5.33
CA LEU A 233 -24.70 -0.60 4.15
C LEU A 233 -24.93 0.56 3.18
N ILE A 234 -23.83 1.24 2.80
CA ILE A 234 -23.82 2.24 1.73
C ILE A 234 -23.08 1.68 0.54
N VAL A 235 -23.65 1.84 -0.64
CA VAL A 235 -23.06 1.45 -1.91
C VAL A 235 -23.01 2.65 -2.84
N LEU A 236 -21.82 3.12 -3.18
CA LEU A 236 -21.59 4.19 -4.14
C LEU A 236 -21.19 3.59 -5.48
N LYS A 237 -21.86 3.99 -6.56
CA LYS A 237 -21.68 3.48 -7.92
C LYS A 237 -21.41 4.64 -8.90
N GLY A 238 -20.84 4.32 -10.07
CA GLY A 238 -20.51 5.31 -11.09
C GLY A 238 -19.24 6.07 -10.73
N ASN A 239 -18.13 5.36 -10.68
CA ASN A 239 -16.79 5.90 -10.44
C ASN A 239 -16.70 6.77 -9.16
N PRO A 240 -17.09 6.24 -8.00
CA PRO A 240 -16.97 6.99 -6.76
C PRO A 240 -15.54 7.46 -6.51
N SER A 241 -15.43 8.70 -6.04
CA SER A 241 -14.18 9.25 -5.53
C SER A 241 -14.36 9.82 -4.13
N TRP A 242 -13.29 9.84 -3.36
CA TRP A 242 -13.30 10.39 -2.00
C TRP A 242 -12.04 11.19 -1.72
N THR A 243 -12.17 12.16 -0.83
CA THR A 243 -11.05 12.92 -0.27
C THR A 243 -11.23 13.02 1.24
N MET A 244 -10.14 12.92 2.00
CA MET A 244 -10.09 13.08 3.44
C MET A 244 -8.78 13.79 3.81
N GLY A 245 -8.85 15.11 4.02
CA GLY A 245 -7.66 15.93 4.12
C GLY A 245 -6.82 15.82 2.84
N GLU A 246 -5.56 15.46 2.97
CA GLU A 246 -4.63 15.25 1.84
C GLU A 246 -4.73 13.85 1.20
N ARG A 247 -5.50 12.94 1.79
CA ARG A 247 -5.74 11.60 1.26
C ARG A 247 -6.86 11.63 0.23
N SER A 248 -6.70 10.91 -0.85
CA SER A 248 -7.75 10.78 -1.87
C SER A 248 -7.76 9.37 -2.47
N GLY A 249 -8.91 9.01 -3.03
CA GLY A 249 -9.06 7.73 -3.70
C GLY A 249 -10.22 7.72 -4.69
N ARG A 250 -10.26 6.70 -5.54
CA ARG A 250 -11.33 6.41 -6.48
C ARG A 250 -11.42 4.91 -6.76
N ALA A 251 -12.60 4.47 -7.19
CA ALA A 251 -12.87 3.09 -7.60
C ALA A 251 -14.07 3.06 -8.56
N ASN A 252 -14.44 1.90 -9.08
CA ASN A 252 -15.69 1.75 -9.84
C ASN A 252 -16.90 1.55 -8.91
N LEU A 253 -16.66 0.93 -7.75
CA LEU A 253 -17.63 0.65 -6.70
C LEU A 253 -16.99 0.90 -5.33
N LEU A 254 -17.74 1.52 -4.42
CA LEU A 254 -17.34 1.71 -3.03
C LEU A 254 -18.48 1.25 -2.11
N MET A 255 -18.20 0.35 -1.21
CA MET A 255 -19.12 -0.16 -0.19
C MET A 255 -18.60 0.21 1.19
N ILE A 256 -19.46 0.75 2.03
CA ILE A 256 -19.13 1.17 3.40
C ILE A 256 -20.12 0.48 4.36
N GLN A 257 -19.59 -0.32 5.25
CA GLN A 257 -20.37 -0.99 6.30
C GLN A 257 -20.13 -0.28 7.63
N ARG A 258 -21.18 0.34 8.17
CA ARG A 258 -21.07 1.18 9.37
C ARG A 258 -20.78 0.39 10.64
N GLU A 259 -21.48 -0.71 10.86
CA GLU A 259 -21.37 -1.47 12.11
C GLU A 259 -19.95 -2.04 12.30
N THR A 260 -19.35 -2.52 11.24
CA THR A 260 -17.99 -3.08 11.25
C THR A 260 -16.90 -2.05 10.99
N GLN A 261 -17.28 -0.80 10.66
CA GLN A 261 -16.37 0.27 10.24
C GLN A 261 -15.42 -0.21 9.13
N SER A 262 -15.98 -0.92 8.16
CA SER A 262 -15.23 -1.48 7.05
C SER A 262 -15.58 -0.80 5.73
N VAL A 263 -14.60 -0.74 4.85
CA VAL A 263 -14.69 -0.18 3.50
C VAL A 263 -14.21 -1.22 2.51
N ASN A 264 -14.98 -1.44 1.45
CA ASN A 264 -14.60 -2.25 0.30
C ASN A 264 -14.68 -1.39 -0.97
N ALA A 265 -13.58 -1.27 -1.70
CA ALA A 265 -13.54 -0.60 -3.00
C ALA A 265 -13.12 -1.60 -4.08
N GLU A 266 -13.84 -1.61 -5.20
CA GLU A 266 -13.66 -2.56 -6.29
C GLU A 266 -13.55 -1.87 -7.65
N GLY A 267 -12.67 -2.40 -8.49
CA GLY A 267 -12.44 -1.96 -9.87
C GLY A 267 -11.62 -0.67 -9.96
N ASP A 268 -10.45 -0.74 -10.60
CA ASP A 268 -9.53 0.38 -10.82
C ASP A 268 -9.28 1.25 -9.58
N VAL A 269 -9.09 0.58 -8.45
CA VAL A 269 -8.82 1.28 -7.20
C VAL A 269 -7.53 2.08 -7.31
N TYR A 270 -7.63 3.37 -7.02
CA TYR A 270 -6.50 4.29 -6.91
C TYR A 270 -6.59 5.02 -5.58
N MET A 271 -5.48 5.09 -4.87
CA MET A 271 -5.34 5.86 -3.63
C MET A 271 -4.09 6.72 -3.67
N LYS A 272 -4.18 7.91 -3.11
CA LYS A 272 -3.07 8.83 -2.90
C LYS A 272 -3.00 9.14 -1.41
N LEU A 273 -1.84 8.89 -0.81
CA LEU A 273 -1.55 9.11 0.59
C LEU A 273 -0.50 10.23 0.72
N PRO A 274 -0.58 11.10 1.74
CA PRO A 274 0.40 12.18 1.92
C PRO A 274 1.81 11.64 2.18
N ALA A 275 2.80 12.52 2.00
CA ALA A 275 4.20 12.17 2.17
C ALA A 275 4.58 11.79 3.61
N ASP A 276 3.92 12.39 4.58
CA ASP A 276 4.25 12.33 6.02
C ASP A 276 3.52 11.22 6.78
N SER A 277 2.89 10.27 6.05
CA SER A 277 2.34 9.07 6.70
C SER A 277 3.51 8.27 7.31
N GLU A 278 3.76 8.53 8.61
CA GLU A 278 4.80 7.88 9.40
C GLU A 278 4.70 6.36 9.26
N GLY A 279 5.80 5.73 8.87
CA GLY A 279 5.95 4.27 8.75
C GLY A 279 5.76 3.68 7.36
N GLU A 280 5.03 4.32 6.44
CA GLU A 280 4.78 3.76 5.10
C GLU A 280 5.91 4.04 4.09
N GLY A 281 6.79 5.03 4.37
CA GLY A 281 7.85 5.46 3.46
C GLY A 281 9.04 4.52 3.34
N GLY A 282 9.43 3.90 4.43
CA GLY A 282 10.65 3.08 4.49
C GLY A 282 10.59 1.79 3.67
N PHE A 283 9.40 1.25 3.42
CA PHE A 283 9.22 0.02 2.64
C PHE A 283 9.59 0.16 1.16
N LEU A 284 9.53 1.36 0.60
CA LEU A 284 9.84 1.65 -0.81
C LEU A 284 11.19 2.34 -1.03
N ASP A 285 11.92 2.68 0.02
CA ASP A 285 13.14 3.47 -0.11
C ASP A 285 14.38 2.61 -0.24
N PHE A 286 14.85 2.41 -1.49
CA PHE A 286 16.14 1.77 -1.78
C PHE A 286 17.35 2.64 -1.41
N ASN A 287 17.18 3.95 -1.21
CA ASN A 287 18.29 4.82 -0.82
C ASN A 287 18.86 4.43 0.54
N THR A 288 18.04 3.83 1.41
CA THR A 288 18.48 3.26 2.68
C THR A 288 19.44 2.08 2.52
N LEU A 289 19.53 1.48 1.33
CA LEU A 289 20.53 0.46 1.00
C LEU A 289 21.88 1.04 0.57
N ARG A 290 21.91 2.29 0.14
CA ARG A 290 23.09 2.97 -0.40
C ARG A 290 23.59 4.13 0.45
N SER A 291 22.79 4.65 1.36
CA SER A 291 23.11 5.81 2.18
C SER A 291 22.54 5.66 3.59
N ALA A 292 23.39 5.69 4.59
CA ALA A 292 23.00 5.64 6.01
C ALA A 292 22.21 6.88 6.49
N THR A 293 22.02 7.88 5.63
CA THR A 293 21.11 8.99 5.91
C THR A 293 19.72 8.59 5.45
N PRO A 294 18.73 8.45 6.36
CA PRO A 294 17.34 8.38 5.97
C PRO A 294 17.06 9.66 5.18
N ASN A 295 16.88 9.54 3.89
CA ASN A 295 16.41 10.68 3.11
C ASN A 295 15.04 10.98 3.70
N SER A 296 14.94 12.10 4.44
CA SER A 296 13.66 12.72 4.79
C SER A 296 12.86 12.74 3.49
N GLY A 297 11.79 11.95 3.44
CA GLY A 297 11.08 11.60 2.22
C GLY A 297 10.97 12.78 1.28
N ASP A 298 11.12 12.55 -0.01
CA ASP A 298 11.18 13.60 -1.05
C ASP A 298 9.89 14.46 -1.14
N GLY A 299 9.06 14.48 -0.11
CA GLY A 299 7.80 15.20 -0.01
C GLY A 299 6.73 14.73 -1.01
N ARG A 300 7.00 13.65 -1.74
CA ARG A 300 6.06 13.12 -2.73
C ARG A 300 5.06 12.15 -2.12
N PRO A 301 3.80 12.22 -2.53
CA PRO A 301 2.77 11.31 -2.05
C PRO A 301 3.03 9.87 -2.49
N LEU A 302 2.53 8.93 -1.70
CA LEU A 302 2.45 7.52 -2.06
C LEU A 302 1.19 7.27 -2.89
N GLU A 303 1.36 6.74 -4.08
CA GLU A 303 0.27 6.31 -4.97
C GLU A 303 0.14 4.79 -4.95
N ILE A 304 -1.08 4.29 -4.76
CA ILE A 304 -1.40 2.86 -4.72
C ILE A 304 -2.50 2.57 -5.73
N ARG A 305 -2.32 1.51 -6.53
CA ARG A 305 -3.33 0.98 -7.46
C ARG A 305 -3.54 -0.50 -7.20
N SER A 306 -4.79 -0.95 -7.28
CA SER A 306 -5.17 -2.36 -7.14
C SER A 306 -6.52 -2.63 -7.79
N ASN A 307 -6.92 -3.90 -7.90
CA ASN A 307 -8.26 -4.24 -8.36
C ASN A 307 -9.29 -4.12 -7.22
N VAL A 308 -8.87 -4.45 -6.00
CA VAL A 308 -9.72 -4.42 -4.80
C VAL A 308 -8.94 -3.80 -3.65
N PHE A 309 -9.63 -3.03 -2.82
CA PHE A 309 -9.16 -2.51 -1.55
C PHE A 309 -10.16 -2.84 -0.46
N LEU A 310 -9.69 -3.43 0.62
CA LEU A 310 -10.46 -3.75 1.81
C LEU A 310 -9.83 -3.05 3.02
N PHE A 311 -10.62 -2.32 3.76
CA PHE A 311 -10.21 -1.67 4.99
C PHE A 311 -11.13 -2.08 6.14
N GLN A 312 -10.55 -2.35 7.27
CA GLN A 312 -11.27 -2.53 8.53
C GLN A 312 -10.55 -1.77 9.63
N SER A 313 -11.27 -0.91 10.32
CA SER A 313 -10.73 -0.14 11.43
C SER A 313 -10.34 -1.06 12.60
N ALA A 314 -9.26 -0.70 13.30
CA ALA A 314 -8.93 -1.32 14.57
C ALA A 314 -9.97 -0.93 15.62
N THR A 315 -10.47 -1.90 16.37
CA THR A 315 -11.38 -1.69 17.50
C THR A 315 -10.75 -2.20 18.79
N GLN A 316 -11.34 -1.87 19.95
CA GLN A 316 -10.87 -2.44 21.22
C GLN A 316 -10.86 -3.97 21.16
N GLY A 317 -9.67 -4.57 21.21
CA GLY A 317 -9.45 -6.03 21.19
C GLY A 317 -9.24 -6.65 19.80
N LYS A 318 -9.45 -5.92 18.69
CA LYS A 318 -9.20 -6.42 17.33
C LYS A 318 -8.20 -5.52 16.59
N THR A 319 -7.27 -6.14 15.86
CA THR A 319 -6.38 -5.45 14.92
C THR A 319 -7.18 -5.00 13.70
N GLY A 320 -6.89 -3.80 13.20
CA GLY A 320 -7.38 -3.34 11.91
C GLY A 320 -6.47 -3.80 10.76
N PHE A 321 -6.92 -3.61 9.54
CA PHE A 321 -6.09 -3.87 8.37
C PHE A 321 -6.50 -3.01 7.16
N ALA A 322 -5.54 -2.81 6.25
CA ALA A 322 -5.79 -2.33 4.91
C ALA A 322 -5.20 -3.34 3.91
N ARG A 323 -6.01 -3.89 3.02
CA ARG A 323 -5.62 -4.91 2.04
C ARG A 323 -5.84 -4.43 0.62
N TYR A 324 -4.83 -4.62 -0.21
CA TYR A 324 -4.89 -4.36 -1.64
C TYR A 324 -4.70 -5.68 -2.36
N ILE A 325 -5.60 -6.01 -3.29
CA ILE A 325 -5.65 -7.31 -3.95
C ILE A 325 -5.73 -7.11 -5.47
N GLY A 326 -4.92 -7.86 -6.19
CA GLY A 326 -4.89 -7.92 -7.64
C GLY A 326 -4.15 -6.76 -8.29
N ALA A 327 -3.09 -7.07 -9.04
CA ALA A 327 -2.26 -6.11 -9.79
C ALA A 327 -1.80 -4.89 -8.96
N VAL A 328 -1.43 -5.12 -7.70
CA VAL A 328 -1.05 -4.06 -6.77
C VAL A 328 0.22 -3.36 -7.25
N ARG A 329 0.18 -2.04 -7.35
CA ARG A 329 1.29 -1.17 -7.73
C ARG A 329 1.37 0.00 -6.78
N LEU A 330 2.55 0.20 -6.20
CA LEU A 330 2.87 1.34 -5.37
C LEU A 330 3.92 2.19 -6.09
N ALA A 331 3.82 3.49 -5.97
CA ALA A 331 4.78 4.43 -6.52
C ALA A 331 4.98 5.61 -5.57
N ARG A 332 6.25 5.97 -5.31
CA ARG A 332 6.66 7.20 -4.64
C ARG A 332 7.92 7.73 -5.33
N GLY A 333 7.82 8.88 -5.97
CA GLY A 333 8.95 9.41 -6.74
C GLY A 333 9.47 8.43 -7.79
N ALA A 334 10.73 8.04 -7.69
CA ALA A 334 11.36 7.06 -8.58
C ALA A 334 11.14 5.61 -8.11
N SER A 335 10.74 5.39 -6.86
CA SER A 335 10.56 4.06 -6.26
C SER A 335 9.22 3.46 -6.66
N ARG A 336 9.23 2.19 -7.02
CA ARG A 336 8.04 1.43 -7.43
C ARG A 336 8.05 0.05 -6.80
N MET A 337 6.87 -0.42 -6.42
CA MET A 337 6.66 -1.80 -6.02
C MET A 337 5.48 -2.41 -6.78
N GLN A 338 5.58 -3.69 -7.09
CA GLN A 338 4.50 -4.49 -7.69
C GLN A 338 4.37 -5.80 -6.92
N CYS A 339 3.13 -6.24 -6.70
CA CYS A 339 2.81 -7.55 -6.15
C CYS A 339 1.35 -7.92 -6.47
N SER A 340 0.90 -9.11 -6.14
CA SER A 340 -0.52 -9.46 -6.29
C SER A 340 -1.34 -9.20 -5.03
N PHE A 341 -0.70 -9.12 -3.88
CA PHE A 341 -1.35 -8.93 -2.58
C PHE A 341 -0.48 -8.06 -1.69
N LEU A 342 -1.09 -7.06 -1.05
CA LEU A 342 -0.47 -6.21 -0.03
C LEU A 342 -1.41 -6.10 1.16
N ASN A 343 -0.93 -6.43 2.34
CA ASN A 343 -1.64 -6.27 3.60
C ASN A 343 -0.87 -5.33 4.51
N VAL A 344 -1.55 -4.36 5.07
CA VAL A 344 -1.06 -3.44 6.09
C VAL A 344 -1.82 -3.75 7.37
N ASP A 345 -1.13 -4.19 8.40
CA ASP A 345 -1.71 -4.48 9.71
C ASP A 345 -1.65 -3.24 10.58
N LEU A 346 -2.79 -2.92 11.22
CA LEU A 346 -2.94 -1.77 12.10
C LEU A 346 -2.96 -2.23 13.55
N ALA A 347 -2.22 -1.55 14.40
CA ALA A 347 -2.12 -1.87 15.83
C ALA A 347 -3.47 -1.75 16.54
N LYS A 348 -3.69 -2.55 17.57
CA LYS A 348 -4.92 -2.58 18.37
C LYS A 348 -5.17 -1.24 19.06
N GLY A 349 -6.34 -0.66 18.87
CA GLY A 349 -6.84 0.46 19.69
C GLY A 349 -6.15 1.82 19.49
N THR A 350 -5.25 1.97 18.54
CA THR A 350 -4.38 3.15 18.40
C THR A 350 -4.67 4.02 17.18
N GLY A 351 -5.91 4.07 16.72
CA GLY A 351 -6.28 5.05 15.69
C GLY A 351 -5.56 4.93 14.34
N GLY A 352 -5.11 3.69 13.99
CA GLY A 352 -4.58 3.43 12.65
C GLY A 352 -3.05 3.46 12.52
N VAL A 353 -2.31 3.28 13.63
CA VAL A 353 -0.85 3.11 13.59
C VAL A 353 -0.51 1.81 12.87
N VAL A 354 0.36 1.88 11.86
CA VAL A 354 0.82 0.71 11.09
C VAL A 354 1.81 -0.10 11.93
N GLU A 355 1.56 -1.41 12.05
CA GLU A 355 2.42 -2.36 12.76
C GLU A 355 3.31 -3.14 11.80
N SER A 356 2.73 -3.64 10.72
CA SER A 356 3.46 -4.39 9.69
C SER A 356 2.89 -4.19 8.29
N ILE A 357 3.74 -4.40 7.28
CA ILE A 357 3.35 -4.41 5.87
C ILE A 357 3.81 -5.72 5.26
N ASN A 358 2.90 -6.47 4.65
CA ASN A 358 3.15 -7.77 4.04
C ASN A 358 2.76 -7.74 2.57
N ALA A 359 3.74 -7.86 1.67
CA ALA A 359 3.54 -8.01 0.24
C ALA A 359 3.78 -9.47 -0.16
N ALA A 360 2.94 -10.00 -1.05
CA ALA A 360 3.03 -11.39 -1.46
C ALA A 360 2.69 -11.58 -2.95
N VAL A 361 3.20 -12.68 -3.48
CA VAL A 361 3.04 -13.16 -4.85
C VAL A 361 3.68 -12.22 -5.88
N GLY A 362 4.94 -12.52 -6.17
CA GLY A 362 5.69 -11.84 -7.22
C GLY A 362 6.07 -10.42 -6.88
N VAL A 363 6.60 -10.21 -5.67
CA VAL A 363 7.07 -8.90 -5.20
C VAL A 363 8.25 -8.45 -6.06
N ARG A 364 8.13 -7.25 -6.61
CA ARG A 364 9.18 -6.57 -7.37
C ARG A 364 9.31 -5.15 -6.85
N LEU A 365 10.48 -4.80 -6.37
CA LEU A 365 10.85 -3.43 -6.04
C LEU A 365 11.82 -2.92 -7.10
N ALA A 366 11.70 -1.63 -7.46
CA ALA A 366 12.59 -0.98 -8.40
C ALA A 366 12.77 0.50 -8.04
N GLN A 367 14.00 1.00 -8.15
CA GLN A 367 14.35 2.42 -8.02
C GLN A 367 15.51 2.73 -8.97
N GLY A 368 15.23 3.44 -10.06
CA GLY A 368 16.20 3.60 -11.14
C GLY A 368 16.58 2.24 -11.75
N GLU A 369 17.86 1.90 -11.72
CA GLU A 369 18.38 0.61 -12.18
C GLU A 369 18.39 -0.47 -11.10
N ASP A 370 18.18 -0.11 -9.84
CA ASP A 370 18.16 -1.04 -8.72
C ASP A 370 16.86 -1.82 -8.70
N GLN A 371 16.96 -3.12 -8.50
CA GLN A 371 15.82 -4.04 -8.50
C GLN A 371 15.99 -5.11 -7.42
N LEU A 372 14.88 -5.48 -6.80
CA LEU A 372 14.80 -6.64 -5.93
C LEU A 372 13.49 -7.39 -6.24
N MET A 373 13.59 -8.68 -6.45
CA MET A 373 12.46 -9.59 -6.73
C MET A 373 12.42 -10.67 -5.68
N ALA A 374 11.21 -11.01 -5.17
CA ALA A 374 10.98 -12.06 -4.19
C ALA A 374 9.55 -12.62 -4.31
N GLN A 375 9.27 -13.73 -3.65
CA GLN A 375 7.88 -14.21 -3.54
C GLN A 375 7.10 -13.40 -2.50
N THR A 376 7.75 -13.07 -1.37
CA THR A 376 7.15 -12.30 -0.29
C THR A 376 8.12 -11.26 0.24
N ALA A 377 7.57 -10.14 0.73
CA ALA A 377 8.30 -9.13 1.49
C ALA A 377 7.48 -8.73 2.72
N THR A 378 8.10 -8.72 3.88
CA THR A 378 7.50 -8.29 5.15
C THR A 378 8.32 -7.15 5.72
N TYR A 379 7.68 -6.02 6.02
CA TYR A 379 8.26 -4.92 6.77
C TYR A 379 7.66 -4.88 8.16
N ASP A 380 8.51 -5.12 9.15
CA ASP A 380 8.21 -4.97 10.57
C ASP A 380 8.59 -3.55 10.99
N LEU A 381 7.61 -2.70 11.27
CA LEU A 381 7.85 -1.29 11.61
C LEU A 381 8.40 -1.13 13.03
N VAL A 382 8.13 -2.08 13.92
CA VAL A 382 8.64 -2.07 15.31
C VAL A 382 10.15 -2.35 15.29
N GLN A 383 10.56 -3.40 14.56
CA GLN A 383 11.98 -3.76 14.41
C GLN A 383 12.69 -2.94 13.33
N LYS A 384 11.94 -2.20 12.50
CA LYS A 384 12.44 -1.47 11.32
C LYS A 384 13.22 -2.35 10.35
N LYS A 385 12.76 -3.60 10.16
CA LYS A 385 13.39 -4.62 9.33
C LYS A 385 12.50 -5.05 8.18
N ILE A 386 13.09 -5.21 7.00
CA ILE A 386 12.43 -5.72 5.82
C ILE A 386 13.00 -7.11 5.51
N ARG A 387 12.13 -8.11 5.39
CA ARG A 387 12.51 -9.49 5.08
C ARG A 387 11.92 -9.92 3.75
N PHE A 388 12.76 -10.41 2.85
CA PHE A 388 12.39 -10.98 1.56
C PHE A 388 12.62 -12.50 1.59
N ARG A 389 11.63 -13.26 1.12
CA ARG A 389 11.68 -14.72 1.07
C ARG A 389 11.21 -15.27 -0.27
N GLY A 390 11.54 -16.54 -0.54
CA GLY A 390 11.20 -17.22 -1.78
C GLY A 390 12.18 -16.87 -2.90
N GLU A 391 13.45 -17.18 -2.65
CA GLU A 391 14.56 -17.03 -3.59
C GLU A 391 14.72 -15.58 -4.10
N PRO A 392 14.88 -14.59 -3.19
CA PRO A 392 15.09 -13.23 -3.60
C PRO A 392 16.30 -13.09 -4.53
N LYS A 393 16.09 -12.25 -5.56
CA LYS A 393 17.12 -11.83 -6.51
C LYS A 393 17.24 -10.33 -6.47
N TRP A 394 18.45 -9.81 -6.47
CA TRP A 394 18.71 -8.38 -6.46
C TRP A 394 19.72 -7.96 -7.51
N LYS A 395 19.59 -6.73 -7.94
CA LYS A 395 20.56 -5.97 -8.73
C LYS A 395 20.66 -4.59 -8.09
N LEU A 396 21.83 -4.25 -7.55
CA LEU A 396 22.13 -2.98 -6.89
C LEU A 396 23.34 -2.36 -7.59
N GLY A 397 23.11 -1.41 -8.49
CA GLY A 397 24.12 -0.87 -9.38
C GLY A 397 24.74 -1.97 -10.24
N THR A 398 26.05 -2.18 -10.07
CA THR A 398 26.82 -3.20 -10.79
C THR A 398 26.86 -4.56 -10.07
N GLN A 399 26.33 -4.65 -8.85
CA GLN A 399 26.27 -5.87 -8.06
C GLN A 399 24.94 -6.59 -8.29
N SER A 400 24.97 -7.90 -8.39
CA SER A 400 23.75 -8.71 -8.44
C SER A 400 23.91 -9.99 -7.64
N GLY A 401 22.79 -10.57 -7.21
CA GLY A 401 22.83 -11.81 -6.45
C GLY A 401 21.47 -12.45 -6.24
N GLN A 402 21.53 -13.64 -5.63
CA GLN A 402 20.36 -14.40 -5.21
C GLN A 402 20.67 -15.18 -3.93
N ALA A 403 19.63 -15.45 -3.12
CA ALA A 403 19.72 -16.21 -1.88
C ALA A 403 18.36 -16.88 -1.57
N ARG A 404 18.25 -17.66 -0.50
CA ARG A 404 16.97 -18.16 -0.02
C ARG A 404 16.17 -17.07 0.71
N SER A 405 16.87 -16.18 1.42
CA SER A 405 16.27 -15.04 2.12
C SER A 405 17.22 -13.84 2.13
N VAL A 406 16.63 -12.65 2.18
CA VAL A 406 17.34 -11.37 2.37
C VAL A 406 16.65 -10.61 3.49
N GLU A 407 17.42 -10.06 4.40
CA GLU A 407 16.97 -9.13 5.44
C GLU A 407 17.70 -7.79 5.30
N LEU A 408 16.92 -6.71 5.40
CA LEU A 408 17.42 -5.34 5.37
C LEU A 408 17.10 -4.68 6.70
N SER A 409 18.06 -3.99 7.28
CA SER A 409 17.90 -3.09 8.42
C SER A 409 18.27 -1.68 7.99
N PRO A 410 17.31 -0.90 7.46
CA PRO A 410 17.60 0.43 6.90
C PRO A 410 18.22 1.40 7.90
N VAL A 411 17.84 1.30 9.17
CA VAL A 411 18.35 2.17 10.25
C VAL A 411 19.81 1.86 10.58
N ASP A 412 20.17 0.56 10.52
CA ASP A 412 21.52 0.09 10.86
C ASP A 412 22.44 0.06 9.63
N GLY A 413 21.91 0.31 8.43
CA GLY A 413 22.65 0.20 7.17
C GLY A 413 23.12 -1.24 6.88
N VAL A 414 22.37 -2.26 7.31
CA VAL A 414 22.75 -3.67 7.19
C VAL A 414 21.89 -4.38 6.14
N PHE A 415 22.57 -5.05 5.21
CA PHE A 415 21.99 -5.99 4.26
C PHE A 415 22.50 -7.38 4.56
N GLN A 416 21.63 -8.34 4.80
CA GLN A 416 21.99 -9.74 5.03
C GLN A 416 21.30 -10.65 4.01
N ALA A 417 22.07 -11.55 3.40
CA ALA A 417 21.56 -12.61 2.54
C ALA A 417 21.95 -13.97 3.11
N SER A 418 21.06 -14.94 3.09
CA SER A 418 21.32 -16.27 3.67
C SER A 418 20.66 -17.40 2.88
N GLY A 419 21.29 -18.59 2.97
CA GLY A 419 20.80 -19.83 2.37
C GLY A 419 21.26 -20.01 0.92
N GLY A 420 22.54 -20.25 0.71
CA GLY A 420 23.12 -20.53 -0.60
C GLY A 420 23.22 -19.27 -1.47
N VAL A 421 23.91 -18.28 -0.95
CA VAL A 421 24.12 -16.99 -1.61
C VAL A 421 25.00 -17.18 -2.86
N LYS A 422 24.56 -16.61 -3.97
CA LYS A 422 25.33 -16.48 -5.22
C LYS A 422 25.31 -15.02 -5.63
N MET A 423 26.51 -14.44 -5.81
CA MET A 423 26.65 -13.02 -6.12
C MET A 423 27.63 -12.79 -7.27
N GLN A 424 27.38 -11.72 -8.01
CA GLN A 424 28.33 -11.12 -8.94
C GLN A 424 28.72 -9.76 -8.39
N LEU A 425 30.00 -9.59 -8.12
CA LEU A 425 30.58 -8.33 -7.64
C LEU A 425 31.35 -7.67 -8.78
N PRO A 426 31.35 -6.33 -8.87
CA PRO A 426 32.23 -5.65 -9.80
C PRO A 426 33.69 -5.95 -9.44
N ARG A 427 34.53 -5.97 -10.43
CA ARG A 427 35.97 -6.09 -10.17
C ARG A 427 36.43 -4.91 -9.32
N PRO A 428 37.22 -5.15 -8.24
CA PRO A 428 37.84 -4.06 -7.48
C PRO A 428 38.69 -3.19 -8.44
N ARG A 429 38.53 -1.88 -8.36
CA ARG A 429 39.38 -0.96 -9.13
C ARG A 429 40.80 -1.04 -8.63
N GLY A 430 41.71 -1.46 -9.48
CA GLY A 430 43.15 -1.58 -9.21
C GLY A 430 43.83 -2.16 -10.44
N ASP A 431 45.16 -2.14 -10.47
CA ASP A 431 46.01 -2.57 -11.58
C ASP A 431 46.02 -4.11 -11.83
N GLY A 432 44.97 -4.81 -11.50
CA GLY A 432 44.79 -6.25 -11.75
C GLY A 432 45.54 -7.17 -10.77
N ARG A 433 46.24 -6.63 -9.79
CA ARG A 433 47.10 -7.38 -8.83
C ARG A 433 46.36 -7.88 -7.59
N PHE A 434 45.02 -8.04 -7.69
CA PHE A 434 44.26 -8.55 -6.57
C PHE A 434 44.65 -10.00 -6.25
N LEU A 435 45.38 -10.19 -5.16
CA LEU A 435 45.83 -11.47 -4.58
C LEU A 435 46.99 -12.21 -5.28
N LEU A 436 47.49 -11.81 -6.44
CA LEU A 436 48.49 -12.61 -7.16
C LEU A 436 49.50 -11.75 -7.89
N PRO A 437 50.79 -12.20 -7.92
CA PRO A 437 51.82 -11.59 -8.75
C PRO A 437 51.54 -11.96 -10.22
N VAL A 438 50.82 -11.13 -10.91
CA VAL A 438 50.71 -11.24 -12.37
C VAL A 438 51.91 -10.53 -12.98
N ASP A 439 52.66 -11.24 -13.81
CA ASP A 439 53.81 -10.68 -14.56
C ASP A 439 53.26 -9.74 -15.65
N SER A 440 53.02 -8.46 -15.28
CA SER A 440 52.55 -7.46 -16.23
C SER A 440 53.75 -6.79 -16.93
N GLY A 441 54.46 -7.56 -17.71
CA GLY A 441 55.39 -7.01 -18.71
C GLY A 441 54.72 -6.16 -19.79
N LYS A 442 53.42 -6.02 -19.77
CA LYS A 442 52.62 -5.10 -20.57
C LYS A 442 51.83 -4.21 -19.64
N ALA A 443 52.09 -2.90 -19.70
CA ALA A 443 51.26 -1.89 -19.05
C ALA A 443 49.79 -2.21 -19.34
N ALA A 444 49.04 -2.54 -18.29
CA ALA A 444 47.61 -2.87 -18.41
C ALA A 444 46.92 -1.70 -19.09
N LYS A 445 46.43 -1.91 -20.29
CA LYS A 445 45.45 -1.03 -20.93
C LYS A 445 44.27 -0.93 -19.96
N LYS A 446 43.92 0.29 -19.58
CA LYS A 446 42.70 0.62 -18.82
C LYS A 446 41.50 0.13 -19.59
N GLU A 447 41.09 -1.11 -19.39
CA GLU A 447 39.77 -1.57 -19.82
C GLU A 447 38.88 -1.62 -18.59
N PRO A 448 37.75 -0.89 -18.58
CA PRO A 448 36.82 -0.86 -17.45
C PRO A 448 35.95 -2.12 -17.33
N ASP A 449 36.06 -3.08 -18.24
CA ASP A 449 35.13 -4.20 -18.41
C ASP A 449 35.79 -5.59 -18.18
N GLY A 450 36.50 -5.76 -17.04
CA GLY A 450 36.95 -7.09 -16.63
C GLY A 450 35.75 -7.96 -16.18
N GLU A 451 35.88 -9.32 -16.29
CA GLU A 451 34.84 -10.25 -15.80
C GLU A 451 34.52 -10.02 -14.33
N PRO A 452 33.23 -10.07 -13.94
CA PRO A 452 32.83 -9.88 -12.55
C PRO A 452 33.35 -11.03 -11.67
N LEU A 453 33.63 -10.74 -10.41
CA LEU A 453 33.96 -11.74 -9.40
C LEU A 453 32.66 -12.48 -9.00
N LEU A 454 32.63 -13.79 -9.20
CA LEU A 454 31.56 -14.67 -8.75
C LEU A 454 31.84 -15.13 -7.33
N VAL A 455 30.85 -14.96 -6.42
CA VAL A 455 30.96 -15.41 -5.03
C VAL A 455 29.80 -16.34 -4.70
N VAL A 456 30.15 -17.50 -4.12
CA VAL A 456 29.19 -18.46 -3.55
C VAL A 456 29.51 -18.64 -2.08
N CYS A 457 28.52 -18.57 -1.19
CA CYS A 457 28.68 -18.78 0.25
C CYS A 457 27.33 -19.16 0.90
N ASP A 458 27.36 -19.55 2.17
CA ASP A 458 26.12 -19.86 2.91
C ASP A 458 25.39 -18.58 3.33
N SER A 459 26.15 -17.54 3.76
CA SER A 459 25.58 -16.23 4.14
C SER A 459 26.52 -15.08 3.76
N PHE A 460 25.90 -13.94 3.52
CA PHE A 460 26.54 -12.68 3.20
C PHE A 460 25.94 -11.56 4.04
N GLU A 461 26.79 -10.72 4.61
CA GLU A 461 26.40 -9.51 5.34
C GLU A 461 27.20 -8.32 4.81
N TYR A 462 26.49 -7.26 4.45
CA TYR A 462 27.09 -5.96 4.13
C TYR A 462 26.64 -4.94 5.16
N ARG A 463 27.58 -4.18 5.68
CA ARG A 463 27.37 -3.07 6.62
C ARG A 463 27.92 -1.82 6.02
N GLN A 464 27.07 -0.84 5.89
CA GLN A 464 27.50 0.51 5.50
C GLN A 464 28.10 1.25 6.69
N ALA A 465 29.13 2.04 6.44
CA ALA A 465 29.72 2.89 7.46
C ALA A 465 28.74 3.96 7.94
N VAL A 466 28.59 4.08 9.25
CA VAL A 466 27.66 5.03 9.87
C VAL A 466 28.12 6.50 9.72
N ASN A 467 29.38 6.74 9.35
CA ASN A 467 29.99 8.07 9.19
C ASN A 467 30.71 8.17 7.84
N THR A 468 30.75 9.37 7.25
CA THR A 468 31.43 9.69 5.99
C THR A 468 32.93 9.40 5.93
N LYS A 469 33.53 8.94 7.02
CA LYS A 469 34.96 8.55 7.13
C LYS A 469 35.15 7.07 7.47
N GLY A 470 34.10 6.29 7.63
CA GLY A 470 34.16 4.86 7.91
C GLY A 470 34.27 4.02 6.64
N LEU A 471 34.80 2.82 6.78
CA LEU A 471 34.85 1.82 5.71
C LEU A 471 33.62 0.94 5.77
N ASP A 472 33.01 0.69 4.62
CA ASP A 472 31.98 -0.32 4.49
C ASP A 472 32.60 -1.71 4.69
N SER A 473 31.85 -2.65 5.26
CA SER A 473 32.32 -4.01 5.42
C SER A 473 31.42 -5.01 4.73
N ALA A 474 32.01 -6.01 4.08
CA ALA A 474 31.30 -7.15 3.54
C ALA A 474 31.86 -8.44 4.12
N ILE A 475 30.98 -9.28 4.68
CA ILE A 475 31.33 -10.52 5.38
C ILE A 475 30.64 -11.69 4.65
N PHE A 476 31.44 -12.61 4.16
CA PHE A 476 31.01 -13.85 3.54
C PHE A 476 31.30 -14.99 4.50
N THR A 477 30.36 -15.86 4.77
CA THR A 477 30.52 -16.94 5.76
C THR A 477 29.96 -18.25 5.23
N GLY A 478 30.66 -19.32 5.52
CA GLY A 478 30.30 -20.71 5.22
C GLY A 478 30.57 -21.08 3.76
N ASN A 479 31.49 -22.02 3.53
CA ASN A 479 31.83 -22.59 2.22
C ASN A 479 32.07 -21.51 1.15
N VAL A 480 32.80 -20.46 1.52
CA VAL A 480 33.03 -19.32 0.60
C VAL A 480 33.90 -19.76 -0.55
N VAL A 481 33.40 -19.58 -1.77
CA VAL A 481 34.12 -19.77 -3.02
C VAL A 481 34.01 -18.48 -3.83
N MET A 482 35.12 -17.85 -4.10
CA MET A 482 35.23 -16.71 -5.02
C MET A 482 35.96 -17.15 -6.27
N SER A 483 35.44 -16.79 -7.44
CA SER A 483 36.04 -17.13 -8.74
C SER A 483 36.00 -15.92 -9.67
N GLY A 484 37.08 -15.72 -10.41
CA GLY A 484 37.28 -14.59 -11.31
C GLY A 484 38.11 -14.96 -12.55
N GLU A 485 38.65 -13.94 -13.22
CA GLU A 485 39.51 -14.08 -14.39
C GLU A 485 40.75 -14.93 -14.10
N GLU A 486 41.37 -15.41 -15.16
CA GLU A 486 42.62 -16.24 -15.11
C GLU A 486 42.47 -17.49 -14.23
N GLY A 487 41.24 -17.98 -14.07
CA GLY A 487 40.93 -19.13 -13.23
C GLY A 487 41.21 -18.89 -11.74
N LEU A 488 41.19 -17.64 -11.29
CA LEU A 488 41.26 -17.30 -9.87
C LEU A 488 40.16 -18.00 -9.11
N ARG A 489 40.52 -18.78 -8.09
CA ARG A 489 39.61 -19.42 -7.17
C ARG A 489 40.11 -19.27 -5.75
N VAL A 490 39.32 -18.69 -4.88
CA VAL A 490 39.55 -18.58 -3.43
C VAL A 490 38.54 -19.40 -2.70
N GLN A 491 38.95 -20.31 -1.84
CA GLN A 491 38.11 -21.06 -0.93
C GLN A 491 38.49 -20.73 0.52
N ALA A 492 37.46 -20.47 1.36
CA ALA A 492 37.65 -20.19 2.78
C ALA A 492 36.33 -20.46 3.53
N GLN A 493 36.38 -20.56 4.86
CA GLN A 493 35.15 -20.59 5.67
C GLN A 493 34.57 -19.20 5.91
N ARG A 494 35.42 -18.19 5.95
CA ARG A 494 35.02 -16.80 6.17
C ARG A 494 35.91 -15.86 5.39
N VAL A 495 35.30 -14.86 4.77
CA VAL A 495 36.00 -13.74 4.13
C VAL A 495 35.40 -12.43 4.61
N VAL A 496 36.21 -11.52 5.06
CA VAL A 496 35.82 -10.16 5.46
C VAL A 496 36.57 -9.18 4.55
N THR A 497 35.84 -8.22 4.01
CA THR A 497 36.41 -7.16 3.20
C THR A 497 36.05 -5.81 3.77
N GLU A 498 36.97 -4.86 3.71
CA GLU A 498 36.74 -3.45 3.98
C GLU A 498 36.85 -2.68 2.67
N ILE A 499 35.86 -1.82 2.41
CA ILE A 499 35.70 -1.11 1.15
C ILE A 499 35.56 0.38 1.43
N ASP A 500 36.34 1.20 0.72
CA ASP A 500 36.13 2.65 0.71
C ASP A 500 34.99 2.98 -0.27
N SER A 501 33.87 3.41 0.29
CA SER A 501 32.68 3.78 -0.52
C SER A 501 32.88 5.05 -1.36
N GLY A 502 33.82 5.94 -0.98
CA GLY A 502 34.13 7.17 -1.72
C GLY A 502 34.93 6.89 -3.00
N GLU A 503 35.92 5.99 -2.93
CA GLU A 503 36.79 5.63 -4.05
C GLU A 503 36.36 4.30 -4.72
N ALA A 504 35.36 3.62 -4.17
CA ALA A 504 34.87 2.28 -4.60
C ALA A 504 36.02 1.25 -4.68
N GLY A 505 36.99 1.34 -3.77
CA GLY A 505 38.20 0.53 -3.72
C GLY A 505 38.21 -0.45 -2.54
N LEU A 506 38.74 -1.66 -2.77
CA LEU A 506 39.00 -2.62 -1.69
C LEU A 506 40.21 -2.09 -0.86
N VAL A 507 40.03 -1.95 0.46
CA VAL A 507 41.05 -1.51 1.41
C VAL A 507 41.72 -2.71 2.04
N SER A 508 40.95 -3.69 2.50
CA SER A 508 41.51 -4.91 3.09
C SER A 508 40.66 -6.13 2.75
N LEU A 509 41.28 -7.32 2.77
CA LEU A 509 40.59 -8.61 2.71
C LEU A 509 41.24 -9.56 3.71
N ASP A 510 40.41 -10.23 4.52
CA ASP A 510 40.81 -11.24 5.50
C ASP A 510 40.02 -12.52 5.22
N ALA A 511 40.71 -13.53 4.70
CA ALA A 511 40.12 -14.86 4.42
C ALA A 511 40.69 -15.88 5.41
N ALA A 512 39.82 -16.65 6.05
CA ALA A 512 40.22 -17.59 7.09
C ALA A 512 39.40 -18.91 7.03
N GLY A 513 40.07 -19.97 7.53
CA GLY A 513 39.48 -21.31 7.69
C GLY A 513 39.53 -22.15 6.43
N GLY A 514 40.50 -23.10 6.37
CA GLY A 514 40.65 -24.02 5.23
C GLY A 514 40.94 -23.31 3.91
N LEU A 515 41.82 -22.32 3.96
CA LEU A 515 42.16 -21.48 2.85
C LEU A 515 42.86 -22.25 1.71
N ASP A 516 42.29 -22.16 0.53
CA ASP A 516 42.90 -22.63 -0.73
C ASP A 516 42.68 -21.55 -1.82
N VAL A 517 43.78 -21.00 -2.31
CA VAL A 517 43.77 -20.01 -3.39
C VAL A 517 44.50 -20.59 -4.57
N SER A 518 43.89 -20.59 -5.75
CA SER A 518 44.52 -21.10 -6.96
C SER A 518 44.24 -20.20 -8.16
N THR A 519 45.16 -20.22 -9.11
CA THR A 519 44.99 -19.65 -10.46
C THR A 519 45.31 -20.70 -11.51
N THR A 520 44.74 -20.54 -12.69
CA THR A 520 45.02 -21.34 -13.87
C THR A 520 45.34 -20.39 -15.01
N GLY A 521 46.52 -20.50 -15.59
CA GLY A 521 47.00 -19.59 -16.64
C GLY A 521 48.50 -19.72 -16.82
N GLU A 522 49.12 -18.73 -17.45
CA GLU A 522 50.59 -18.73 -17.68
C GLU A 522 51.39 -18.74 -16.36
N ASN A 523 50.75 -18.20 -15.27
CA ASN A 523 51.34 -18.16 -13.93
C ASN A 523 50.48 -18.96 -12.96
N THR A 524 50.39 -20.27 -13.12
CA THR A 524 49.65 -21.15 -12.20
C THR A 524 50.29 -21.10 -10.81
N MET A 525 49.51 -20.68 -9.81
CA MET A 525 49.94 -20.63 -8.39
C MET A 525 48.84 -21.25 -7.52
N ARG A 526 49.24 -21.89 -6.45
CA ARG A 526 48.32 -22.36 -5.40
C ARG A 526 48.88 -22.04 -4.04
N TYR A 527 48.02 -21.48 -3.21
CA TYR A 527 48.31 -21.21 -1.79
C TYR A 527 47.35 -22.01 -0.93
N ALA A 528 47.87 -22.75 0.02
CA ALA A 528 47.07 -23.43 1.03
C ALA A 528 47.55 -23.05 2.41
N GLY A 529 46.62 -22.74 3.31
CA GLY A 529 46.94 -22.28 4.69
C GLY A 529 45.70 -22.11 5.53
N GLU A 530 45.82 -21.40 6.64
CA GLU A 530 44.70 -21.13 7.55
C GLU A 530 44.10 -19.75 7.34
N ARG A 531 44.97 -18.74 7.08
CA ARG A 531 44.51 -17.34 6.93
C ARG A 531 45.33 -16.59 5.89
N LEU A 532 44.63 -15.74 5.13
CA LEU A 532 45.18 -14.77 4.20
C LEU A 532 44.69 -13.37 4.58
N VAL A 533 45.62 -12.42 4.75
CA VAL A 533 45.31 -11.00 4.94
C VAL A 533 45.96 -10.20 3.81
N TYR A 534 45.12 -9.50 3.04
CA TYR A 534 45.53 -8.53 2.03
C TYR A 534 45.32 -7.11 2.56
N SER A 535 46.30 -6.22 2.37
CA SER A 535 46.21 -4.81 2.74
C SER A 535 46.72 -3.96 1.60
N THR A 536 45.90 -3.01 1.15
CA THR A 536 46.28 -2.02 0.12
C THR A 536 47.29 -1.03 0.64
N SER A 537 47.19 -0.60 1.90
CA SER A 537 48.08 0.39 2.50
C SER A 537 49.51 -0.12 2.59
N ASP A 538 49.69 -1.42 2.86
CA ASP A 538 51.00 -2.05 3.00
C ASP A 538 51.49 -2.68 1.69
N GLU A 539 50.63 -2.74 0.68
CA GLU A 539 50.83 -3.50 -0.57
C GLU A 539 51.30 -4.94 -0.30
N THR A 540 50.73 -5.61 0.71
CA THR A 540 51.14 -6.95 1.11
C THR A 540 50.01 -7.96 1.13
N VAL A 541 50.35 -9.21 0.80
CA VAL A 541 49.54 -10.40 1.07
C VAL A 541 50.28 -11.23 2.12
N ARG A 542 49.65 -11.45 3.27
CA ARG A 542 50.18 -12.26 4.37
C ARG A 542 49.41 -13.56 4.46
N LEU A 543 50.13 -14.66 4.47
CA LEU A 543 49.61 -16.01 4.64
C LEU A 543 50.14 -16.62 5.93
N THR A 544 49.27 -17.26 6.69
CA THR A 544 49.64 -18.05 7.87
C THR A 544 49.01 -19.44 7.80
N GLY A 545 49.68 -20.45 8.33
CA GLY A 545 49.18 -21.83 8.34
C GLY A 545 49.60 -22.61 9.57
N GLU A 546 48.72 -23.45 10.06
CA GLU A 546 49.03 -24.41 11.11
C GLU A 546 48.81 -25.83 10.56
N PRO A 547 49.83 -26.66 10.47
CA PRO A 547 51.21 -26.41 10.88
C PRO A 547 52.06 -25.60 9.86
N THR A 548 51.62 -25.49 8.61
CA THR A 548 52.40 -24.82 7.54
C THR A 548 51.52 -24.17 6.49
N VAL A 549 52.02 -23.09 5.89
CA VAL A 549 51.57 -22.54 4.61
C VAL A 549 52.25 -23.32 3.50
N GLU A 550 51.54 -23.74 2.49
CA GLU A 550 52.05 -24.32 1.26
C GLU A 550 51.81 -23.41 0.08
N ILE A 551 52.87 -23.05 -0.63
CA ILE A 551 52.80 -22.27 -1.88
C ILE A 551 53.40 -23.12 -2.99
N ARG A 552 52.60 -23.41 -4.03
CA ARG A 552 53.04 -24.12 -5.24
C ARG A 552 53.03 -23.15 -6.41
N THR A 553 54.08 -23.14 -7.18
CA THR A 553 54.21 -22.36 -8.42
C THR A 553 55.09 -23.13 -9.39
N TRP A 554 55.22 -22.65 -10.63
CA TRP A 554 56.08 -23.22 -11.65
C TRP A 554 57.13 -22.21 -12.08
N MET A 555 58.32 -22.69 -12.29
CA MET A 555 59.43 -21.90 -12.75
C MET A 555 60.12 -22.66 -13.90
N ASP A 556 60.17 -22.09 -15.09
CA ASP A 556 60.66 -22.74 -16.32
C ASP A 556 60.02 -24.11 -16.60
N GLY A 557 58.70 -24.26 -16.30
CA GLY A 557 57.96 -25.50 -16.45
C GLY A 557 58.17 -26.55 -15.37
N GLU A 558 59.01 -26.24 -14.35
CA GLU A 558 59.30 -27.12 -13.22
C GLU A 558 58.57 -26.66 -11.97
N PRO A 559 58.04 -27.55 -11.15
CA PRO A 559 57.30 -27.19 -9.94
C PRO A 559 58.23 -26.66 -8.84
N VAL A 560 57.80 -25.59 -8.21
CA VAL A 560 58.41 -25.00 -6.99
C VAL A 560 57.42 -25.08 -5.84
N VAL A 561 57.84 -25.68 -4.73
CA VAL A 561 57.03 -25.77 -3.51
C VAL A 561 57.73 -25.02 -2.37
N ALA A 562 57.08 -24.05 -1.82
CA ALA A 562 57.52 -23.27 -0.67
C ALA A 562 56.64 -23.61 0.55
N LEU A 563 57.26 -23.97 1.65
CA LEU A 563 56.65 -24.32 2.92
C LEU A 563 57.16 -23.40 4.02
N GLY A 564 56.34 -23.03 4.99
CA GLY A 564 56.69 -22.22 6.16
C GLY A 564 55.49 -22.04 7.07
N GLN A 565 55.65 -21.48 8.26
CA GLN A 565 54.52 -21.14 9.13
C GLN A 565 53.85 -19.85 8.66
N ALA A 566 54.64 -18.93 8.07
CA ALA A 566 54.10 -17.70 7.48
C ALA A 566 54.82 -17.32 6.18
N ALA A 567 54.06 -16.70 5.31
CA ALA A 567 54.56 -16.14 4.05
C ALA A 567 54.03 -14.70 3.89
N ILE A 568 54.90 -13.79 3.46
CA ILE A 568 54.56 -12.40 3.16
C ILE A 568 55.00 -12.12 1.72
N TYR A 569 54.07 -11.83 0.87
CA TYR A 569 54.32 -11.39 -0.50
C TYR A 569 54.12 -9.87 -0.60
N ASN A 570 55.13 -9.15 -1.02
CA ASN A 570 55.05 -7.71 -1.26
C ASN A 570 54.75 -7.47 -2.74
N LEU A 571 53.62 -6.88 -3.01
CA LEU A 571 53.09 -6.66 -4.36
C LEU A 571 53.91 -5.62 -5.15
N GLY A 572 54.44 -4.60 -4.47
CA GLY A 572 55.25 -3.54 -5.09
C GLY A 572 56.61 -4.05 -5.55
N THR A 573 57.27 -4.90 -4.74
CA THR A 573 58.64 -5.39 -5.02
C THR A 573 58.67 -6.79 -5.66
N GLY A 574 57.59 -7.55 -5.62
CA GLY A 574 57.52 -8.92 -6.15
C GLY A 574 58.28 -9.97 -5.34
N TRP A 575 58.63 -9.65 -4.06
CA TRP A 575 59.35 -10.57 -3.19
C TRP A 575 58.41 -11.32 -2.24
N LEU A 576 58.57 -12.66 -2.20
CA LEU A 576 57.96 -13.56 -1.23
C LEU A 576 58.94 -13.87 -0.12
N ARG A 577 58.58 -13.60 1.14
CA ARG A 577 59.35 -13.90 2.34
C ARG A 577 58.68 -15.05 3.10
N LEU A 578 59.39 -16.11 3.40
CA LEU A 578 58.96 -17.26 4.17
C LEU A 578 59.66 -17.30 5.51
N THR A 579 58.93 -17.57 6.58
CA THR A 579 59.40 -17.68 7.95
C THR A 579 58.80 -18.88 8.67
N GLY A 580 59.35 -19.29 9.84
CA GLY A 580 58.93 -20.45 10.61
C GLY A 580 59.35 -21.75 9.94
N ASP A 581 60.61 -22.05 10.03
CA ASP A 581 61.24 -23.23 9.45
C ASP A 581 61.00 -23.40 7.93
N PRO A 582 61.23 -22.36 7.13
CA PRO A 582 60.90 -22.39 5.73
C PRO A 582 61.71 -23.43 4.95
N VAL A 583 60.98 -24.08 4.00
CA VAL A 583 61.55 -25.04 3.08
C VAL A 583 61.17 -24.66 1.66
N LEU A 584 62.12 -24.41 0.79
CA LEU A 584 61.87 -24.23 -0.64
C LEU A 584 62.41 -25.44 -1.39
N LYS A 585 61.49 -26.11 -2.12
CA LYS A 585 61.81 -27.26 -2.98
C LYS A 585 61.70 -26.85 -4.44
N THR A 586 62.71 -27.12 -5.20
CA THR A 586 62.80 -26.90 -6.64
C THR A 586 63.26 -28.19 -7.31
N ALA A 587 63.17 -28.27 -8.63
CA ALA A 587 63.79 -29.40 -9.38
C ALA A 587 65.26 -29.53 -9.16
N GLU A 588 65.97 -28.48 -8.78
CA GLU A 588 67.40 -28.45 -8.57
C GLU A 588 67.83 -28.88 -7.15
N GLY A 589 66.87 -28.88 -6.19
CA GLY A 589 67.16 -29.24 -4.80
C GLY A 589 66.23 -28.61 -3.76
N GLU A 590 66.64 -28.70 -2.52
CA GLU A 590 65.89 -28.18 -1.36
C GLU A 590 66.72 -27.16 -0.59
N LEU A 591 66.12 -26.02 -0.26
CA LEU A 591 66.73 -24.97 0.57
C LEU A 591 65.95 -24.82 1.87
N ARG A 592 66.61 -24.83 3.00
CA ARG A 592 66.08 -24.54 4.34
C ARG A 592 66.87 -23.39 4.97
N GLY A 593 66.22 -22.59 5.82
CA GLY A 593 66.89 -21.49 6.53
C GLY A 593 66.05 -20.99 7.69
N SER A 594 66.50 -19.97 8.38
CA SER A 594 65.63 -19.25 9.35
C SER A 594 64.64 -18.35 8.64
N GLU A 595 65.02 -17.83 7.49
CA GLU A 595 64.17 -17.07 6.58
C GLU A 595 64.60 -17.36 5.14
N VAL A 596 63.63 -17.51 4.24
CA VAL A 596 63.87 -17.66 2.81
C VAL A 596 63.10 -16.57 2.08
N VAL A 597 63.80 -15.80 1.24
CA VAL A 597 63.24 -14.74 0.43
C VAL A 597 63.41 -15.12 -1.04
N PHE A 598 62.33 -15.11 -1.77
CA PHE A 598 62.28 -15.58 -3.15
C PHE A 598 61.46 -14.62 -4.03
N SER A 599 61.94 -14.35 -5.23
CA SER A 599 61.19 -13.60 -6.25
C SER A 599 60.93 -14.50 -7.44
N PRO A 600 59.65 -14.91 -7.67
CA PRO A 600 59.25 -15.72 -8.81
C PRO A 600 59.60 -15.03 -10.17
N GLN A 601 59.44 -13.69 -10.21
CA GLN A 601 59.65 -12.90 -11.42
C GLN A 601 61.11 -12.81 -11.83
N THR A 602 62.03 -12.51 -10.87
CA THR A 602 63.44 -12.35 -11.13
C THR A 602 64.23 -13.65 -10.95
N LYS A 603 63.58 -14.72 -10.49
CA LYS A 603 64.19 -16.02 -10.15
C LYS A 603 65.33 -15.91 -9.13
N ARG A 604 65.35 -14.83 -8.32
CA ARG A 604 66.35 -14.61 -7.29
C ARG A 604 65.91 -15.20 -5.99
N LEU A 605 66.86 -15.83 -5.31
CA LEU A 605 66.68 -16.52 -4.03
C LEU A 605 67.72 -16.01 -3.04
N ARG A 606 67.30 -15.78 -1.79
CA ARG A 606 68.18 -15.40 -0.65
C ARG A 606 67.69 -16.18 0.58
N ALA A 607 68.60 -16.79 1.27
CA ALA A 607 68.35 -17.39 2.58
C ALA A 607 69.19 -16.66 3.64
N THR A 608 68.64 -16.48 4.83
CA THR A 608 69.32 -15.83 5.98
C THR A 608 69.31 -16.76 7.21
N GLY A 609 70.21 -16.53 8.13
CA GLY A 609 70.41 -17.34 9.33
C GLY A 609 71.15 -18.67 9.06
N ARG A 610 70.85 -19.71 9.85
CA ARG A 610 71.34 -21.05 9.57
C ARG A 610 70.61 -21.66 8.40
N TRP A 611 71.23 -21.68 7.22
CA TRP A 611 70.64 -22.25 6.02
C TRP A 611 71.35 -23.53 5.58
N LYS A 612 70.62 -24.44 4.97
CA LYS A 612 71.12 -25.68 4.37
C LYS A 612 70.50 -25.83 2.98
N MET A 613 71.38 -26.06 1.99
CA MET A 613 70.94 -26.37 0.62
C MET A 613 71.36 -27.80 0.30
N THR A 614 70.40 -28.60 -0.17
CA THR A 614 70.64 -29.96 -0.66
C THR A 614 70.33 -29.97 -2.16
N LEU A 615 71.33 -30.22 -3.00
CA LEU A 615 71.19 -30.28 -4.45
C LEU A 615 70.87 -31.68 -4.92
N ASP A 616 69.99 -31.80 -5.94
CA ASP A 616 69.74 -33.06 -6.58
C ASP A 616 71.01 -33.60 -7.25
N PRO A 617 71.28 -34.94 -7.16
CA PRO A 617 72.48 -35.54 -7.75
C PRO A 617 72.61 -35.25 -9.27
N LYS A 618 71.51 -35.15 -10.00
CA LYS A 618 71.51 -34.79 -11.43
C LYS A 618 71.95 -33.35 -11.67
N THR A 619 71.58 -32.44 -10.82
CA THR A 619 72.01 -31.03 -10.84
C THR A 619 73.50 -30.91 -10.58
N ILE A 620 74.01 -31.65 -9.57
CA ILE A 620 75.43 -31.74 -9.28
C ILE A 620 76.23 -32.26 -10.49
N SER A 621 75.74 -33.27 -11.17
CA SER A 621 76.37 -33.82 -12.35
C SER A 621 76.39 -32.83 -13.54
N LYS A 622 75.28 -32.06 -13.76
CA LYS A 622 75.20 -30.99 -14.77
C LYS A 622 76.18 -29.83 -14.47
N MET A 623 76.33 -29.44 -13.21
CA MET A 623 77.28 -28.39 -12.79
C MET A 623 78.77 -28.84 -12.99
N ARG A 624 79.05 -30.10 -12.68
CA ARG A 624 80.42 -30.68 -12.90
C ARG A 624 80.71 -30.82 -14.41
N GLY A 625 79.73 -31.00 -15.24
CA GLY A 625 79.85 -31.07 -16.69
C GLY A 625 80.11 -29.72 -17.36
N ARG A 626 79.59 -28.64 -16.81
CA ARG A 626 79.86 -27.25 -17.28
C ARG A 626 81.24 -26.73 -16.89
N THR A 627 81.82 -27.10 -15.71
CA THR A 627 83.15 -26.73 -15.29
C THR A 627 84.26 -27.48 -16.07
N LYS A 628 83.97 -28.50 -16.85
CA LYS A 628 84.95 -29.19 -17.70
C LYS A 628 85.01 -28.66 -19.13
N LYS A 629 84.19 -27.61 -19.49
CA LYS A 629 84.12 -27.00 -20.82
C LYS A 629 84.58 -25.54 -20.86
N GLN A 630 85.30 -25.02 -19.82
CA GLN A 630 86.00 -23.78 -19.87
C GLN A 630 87.51 -24.04 -19.87
#